data_82a946d291525a672d1053f5cb00ec2f
#
_entry.id   82a946d291525a672d1053f5cb00ec2f
#
_cell.length_a   1.000
_cell.length_b   1.000
_cell.length_c   1.000
_cell.angle_alpha   90.00
_cell.angle_beta   90.00
_cell.angle_gamma   90.00
#
_symmetry.space_group_name_H-M   'P 1'
#
loop_
_entity.id
_entity.type
_entity.pdbx_description
1 polymer ?
#
loop_
_entity_poly.entity_id
_entity_poly.type
_entity_poly.pdbx_seq_one_letter_code
_entity_poly.pdbx_strand_id
1 'polypeptide(L)'
;MFHHKSINMFKRFVFCLLPGLLIVSCNNKAENQPSAAADSSVAKPEPMATEQPSTLPPFVIFRNWEQGNSENSQLIVNTYSAWDSDSTGVMSTYFGDTTRFDLPDGRRFTTTNNTIEATLRKWRKNYKQTSNIPFSLISLHNKDLDQQWVIAWTWNKWTGTDGIKDSMLYCDNWRLKDGKIVYLNSTENRPSKLLLKTLNNKVPAK
;
A
#
# COMPACT_ATOMS: atom_id res chain seq x y z
N MET A 1 -7.28 46.94 28.50
CA MET A 1 -8.36 46.79 29.46
C MET A 1 -9.64 46.46 28.71
N PHE A 2 -9.90 45.18 28.53
CA PHE A 2 -11.23 44.60 28.27
C PHE A 2 -11.13 43.08 28.44
N HIS A 3 -11.74 42.63 29.51
CA HIS A 3 -12.01 41.22 29.82
C HIS A 3 -13.17 40.71 28.94
N HIS A 4 -13.08 39.48 28.46
CA HIS A 4 -14.27 38.64 28.23
C HIS A 4 -13.89 37.16 28.36
N LYS A 5 -14.39 36.68 29.29
CA LYS A 5 -15.14 35.59 29.95
C LYS A 5 -15.34 34.35 29.07
N SER A 6 -14.81 33.29 29.66
CA SER A 6 -15.13 31.88 29.53
C SER A 6 -16.63 31.59 29.49
N ILE A 7 -17.07 30.69 28.63
CA ILE A 7 -18.28 29.90 28.82
C ILE A 7 -17.97 28.44 28.53
N ASN A 8 -17.91 27.68 29.63
CA ASN A 8 -18.00 26.23 29.64
C ASN A 8 -19.42 25.82 29.28
N MET A 9 -19.57 24.86 28.34
CA MET A 9 -20.83 24.17 28.17
C MET A 9 -20.57 22.65 28.09
N PHE A 10 -20.57 22.06 29.27
CA PHE A 10 -20.74 20.61 29.48
C PHE A 10 -22.17 20.23 29.04
N LYS A 11 -22.31 19.40 28.05
CA LYS A 11 -23.54 18.63 27.84
C LYS A 11 -23.25 17.15 28.00
N ARG A 12 -23.71 16.67 29.15
CA ARG A 12 -23.90 15.27 29.49
C ARG A 12 -24.93 14.69 28.53
N PHE A 13 -24.63 13.59 27.89
CA PHE A 13 -25.65 12.76 27.29
C PHE A 13 -25.76 11.45 28.07
N VAL A 14 -26.97 11.23 28.47
CA VAL A 14 -27.46 10.19 29.35
C VAL A 14 -27.53 8.86 28.61
N PHE A 15 -27.11 7.84 29.31
CA PHE A 15 -27.33 6.42 29.05
C PHE A 15 -28.82 6.09 28.91
N CYS A 16 -29.20 5.41 27.85
CA CYS A 16 -30.43 4.60 27.81
C CYS A 16 -30.05 3.16 27.51
N LEU A 17 -30.07 2.39 28.60
CA LEU A 17 -30.14 0.93 28.60
C LEU A 17 -31.59 0.51 28.27
N LEU A 18 -31.75 -0.40 27.34
CA LEU A 18 -32.96 -1.20 27.21
C LEU A 18 -32.58 -2.65 26.94
N PRO A 19 -32.97 -3.57 27.80
CA PRO A 19 -32.87 -5.01 27.57
C PRO A 19 -34.17 -5.57 27.05
N GLY A 20 -34.12 -6.50 26.16
CA GLY A 20 -35.29 -7.24 25.68
C GLY A 20 -34.86 -8.42 24.85
N LEU A 21 -34.65 -9.47 25.51
CA LEU A 21 -35.17 -10.83 25.47
C LEU A 21 -36.13 -11.08 24.29
N LEU A 22 -35.87 -12.17 23.55
CA LEU A 22 -36.79 -13.33 23.51
C LEU A 22 -36.12 -14.48 22.73
N ILE A 23 -35.91 -15.55 23.49
CA ILE A 23 -35.54 -16.88 23.03
C ILE A 23 -36.81 -17.53 22.45
N VAL A 24 -36.75 -17.96 21.19
CA VAL A 24 -37.74 -18.95 20.70
C VAL A 24 -36.98 -20.22 20.34
N SER A 25 -37.11 -21.15 21.24
CA SER A 25 -36.78 -22.56 21.08
C SER A 25 -37.83 -23.23 20.22
N CYS A 26 -37.46 -23.71 19.05
CA CYS A 26 -38.26 -24.72 18.37
C CYS A 26 -37.52 -26.04 18.39
N ASN A 27 -38.05 -26.88 19.26
CA ASN A 27 -37.73 -28.29 19.40
C ASN A 27 -38.43 -29.06 18.27
N ASN A 28 -37.70 -29.64 17.34
CA ASN A 28 -38.24 -30.67 16.48
C ASN A 28 -37.45 -31.96 16.65
N LYS A 29 -38.24 -32.96 17.05
CA LYS A 29 -37.83 -34.33 17.33
C LYS A 29 -37.24 -35.02 16.11
N ALA A 30 -36.32 -35.87 16.47
CA ALA A 30 -35.55 -36.80 15.66
C ALA A 30 -36.36 -37.66 14.70
N GLU A 31 -35.80 -37.86 13.55
CA GLU A 31 -36.00 -39.09 12.79
C GLU A 31 -34.61 -39.54 12.30
N ASN A 32 -34.31 -40.79 12.61
CA ASN A 32 -33.02 -41.45 12.34
C ASN A 32 -32.83 -41.64 10.85
N GLN A 33 -31.79 -40.95 10.26
CA GLN A 33 -31.19 -41.37 9.02
C GLN A 33 -29.67 -41.55 9.23
N PRO A 34 -29.09 -42.61 8.66
CA PRO A 34 -27.65 -42.86 8.85
C PRO A 34 -26.83 -41.82 8.16
N SER A 35 -26.02 -41.14 8.96
CA SER A 35 -25.04 -40.14 8.51
C SER A 35 -23.97 -40.80 7.67
N ALA A 36 -24.04 -40.62 6.36
CA ALA A 36 -22.85 -40.75 5.51
C ALA A 36 -21.90 -39.60 5.86
N ALA A 37 -20.79 -39.91 6.47
CA ALA A 37 -19.70 -38.98 6.71
C ALA A 37 -19.21 -38.44 5.37
N ALA A 38 -19.65 -37.22 5.02
CA ALA A 38 -19.04 -36.46 3.96
C ALA A 38 -17.70 -35.94 4.49
N ASP A 39 -16.63 -36.61 4.10
CA ASP A 39 -15.25 -36.15 4.26
C ASP A 39 -15.09 -34.86 3.45
N SER A 40 -15.35 -33.73 4.09
CA SER A 40 -15.10 -32.40 3.54
C SER A 40 -13.60 -32.11 3.70
N SER A 41 -12.78 -32.83 2.97
CA SER A 41 -11.42 -32.38 2.73
C SER A 41 -11.50 -31.11 1.87
N VAL A 42 -11.49 -29.96 2.53
CA VAL A 42 -11.26 -28.68 1.87
C VAL A 42 -9.89 -28.78 1.23
N ALA A 43 -9.89 -29.05 -0.07
CA ALA A 43 -8.66 -29.07 -0.86
C ALA A 43 -7.99 -27.69 -0.68
N LYS A 44 -6.82 -27.71 -0.07
CA LYS A 44 -5.94 -26.54 -0.01
C LYS A 44 -5.76 -26.06 -1.46
N PRO A 45 -6.03 -24.75 -1.77
CA PRO A 45 -5.84 -24.26 -3.12
C PRO A 45 -4.39 -24.57 -3.54
N GLU A 46 -4.23 -25.39 -4.54
CA GLU A 46 -2.92 -25.56 -5.18
C GLU A 46 -2.46 -24.19 -5.69
N PRO A 47 -1.19 -23.80 -5.50
CA PRO A 47 -0.67 -22.59 -6.08
C PRO A 47 -0.89 -22.68 -7.59
N MET A 48 -1.66 -21.73 -8.11
CA MET A 48 -1.89 -21.62 -9.55
C MET A 48 -0.53 -21.32 -10.17
N ALA A 49 0.10 -22.33 -10.75
CA ALA A 49 1.31 -22.17 -11.54
C ALA A 49 0.94 -21.22 -12.69
N THR A 50 1.48 -20.01 -12.66
CA THR A 50 1.33 -19.05 -13.75
C THR A 50 2.14 -19.60 -14.91
N GLU A 51 1.50 -20.31 -15.83
CA GLU A 51 2.14 -20.76 -17.06
C GLU A 51 2.59 -19.53 -17.84
N GLN A 52 3.88 -19.27 -17.79
CA GLN A 52 4.50 -18.27 -18.65
C GLN A 52 4.51 -18.79 -20.09
N PRO A 53 4.22 -17.96 -21.10
CA PRO A 53 4.28 -18.38 -22.49
C PRO A 53 5.66 -18.97 -22.80
N SER A 54 5.71 -20.18 -23.31
CA SER A 54 6.95 -20.91 -23.64
C SER A 54 7.81 -20.22 -24.71
N THR A 55 7.30 -19.16 -25.33
CA THR A 55 7.88 -18.44 -26.48
C THR A 55 8.36 -17.04 -26.18
N LEU A 56 8.70 -16.72 -24.92
CA LEU A 56 9.25 -15.40 -24.59
C LEU A 56 10.62 -15.21 -25.28
N PRO A 57 10.86 -14.02 -25.88
CA PRO A 57 12.13 -13.71 -26.49
C PRO A 57 13.32 -13.87 -25.51
N PRO A 58 14.54 -14.22 -26.00
CA PRO A 58 15.71 -14.43 -25.13
C PRO A 58 16.11 -13.24 -24.29
N PHE A 59 15.77 -12.01 -24.69
CA PHE A 59 16.08 -10.79 -23.95
C PHE A 59 15.16 -10.56 -22.73
N VAL A 60 14.09 -11.34 -22.57
CA VAL A 60 13.27 -11.33 -21.36
C VAL A 60 13.98 -12.13 -20.30
N ILE A 61 14.64 -11.46 -19.38
CA ILE A 61 15.49 -12.08 -18.34
C ILE A 61 14.72 -12.45 -17.07
N PHE A 62 13.53 -11.85 -16.84
CA PHE A 62 12.66 -12.18 -15.71
C PHE A 62 11.48 -13.02 -16.21
N ARG A 63 11.61 -14.34 -16.15
CA ARG A 63 10.64 -15.26 -16.75
C ARG A 63 9.86 -16.06 -15.71
N ASN A 64 10.56 -16.55 -14.68
CA ASN A 64 9.99 -17.48 -13.71
C ASN A 64 9.56 -16.75 -12.46
N TRP A 65 8.29 -16.35 -12.43
CA TRP A 65 7.70 -15.67 -11.31
C TRP A 65 6.77 -16.60 -10.54
N GLU A 66 6.79 -16.50 -9.23
CA GLU A 66 5.82 -17.15 -8.34
C GLU A 66 5.35 -16.12 -7.29
N GLN A 67 4.34 -16.49 -6.51
CA GLN A 67 3.89 -15.67 -5.40
C GLN A 67 5.01 -15.54 -4.36
N GLY A 68 5.31 -14.32 -3.99
CA GLY A 68 6.28 -14.00 -2.95
C GLY A 68 5.68 -14.06 -1.55
N ASN A 69 6.52 -13.80 -0.54
CA ASN A 69 6.12 -13.77 0.86
C ASN A 69 5.19 -12.57 1.14
N SER A 70 4.06 -12.82 1.81
CA SER A 70 3.11 -11.77 2.22
C SER A 70 3.69 -10.76 3.22
N GLU A 71 4.69 -11.14 4.01
CA GLU A 71 5.42 -10.25 4.91
C GLU A 71 6.11 -9.10 4.16
N ASN A 72 6.54 -9.35 2.92
CA ASN A 72 7.09 -8.32 2.06
C ASN A 72 6.04 -7.23 1.74
N SER A 73 4.81 -7.63 1.43
CA SER A 73 3.71 -6.68 1.23
C SER A 73 3.41 -5.89 2.49
N GLN A 74 3.42 -6.54 3.66
CA GLN A 74 3.22 -5.86 4.94
C GLN A 74 4.34 -4.85 5.24
N LEU A 75 5.59 -5.17 4.90
CA LEU A 75 6.71 -4.25 5.04
C LEU A 75 6.49 -2.97 4.20
N ILE A 76 5.98 -3.10 2.99
CA ILE A 76 5.68 -1.94 2.14
C ILE A 76 4.52 -1.12 2.70
N VAL A 77 3.47 -1.75 3.22
CA VAL A 77 2.38 -1.03 3.92
C VAL A 77 2.93 -0.26 5.13
N ASN A 78 3.79 -0.87 5.92
CA ASN A 78 4.44 -0.22 7.07
C ASN A 78 5.32 0.95 6.63
N THR A 79 5.99 0.81 5.48
CA THR A 79 6.83 1.88 4.89
C THR A 79 5.98 3.11 4.52
N TYR A 80 4.84 2.92 3.86
CA TYR A 80 3.90 4.01 3.58
C TYR A 80 3.34 4.63 4.85
N SER A 81 2.96 3.82 5.84
CA SER A 81 2.42 4.31 7.11
C SER A 81 3.44 5.14 7.89
N ALA A 82 4.72 4.73 7.89
CA ALA A 82 5.81 5.47 8.51
C ALA A 82 6.06 6.82 7.80
N TRP A 83 5.97 6.84 6.47
CA TRP A 83 6.04 8.08 5.69
C TRP A 83 4.89 9.04 6.03
N ASP A 84 3.66 8.55 6.07
CA ASP A 84 2.47 9.35 6.34
C ASP A 84 2.48 9.95 7.76
N SER A 85 2.98 9.20 8.73
CA SER A 85 3.12 9.63 10.11
C SER A 85 4.38 10.47 10.40
N ASP A 86 5.14 10.85 9.37
CA ASP A 86 6.42 11.60 9.50
C ASP A 86 7.48 10.85 10.35
N SER A 87 7.38 9.53 10.42
CA SER A 87 8.27 8.66 11.21
C SER A 87 9.46 8.18 10.37
N THR A 88 10.24 9.14 9.81
CA THR A 88 11.34 8.82 8.90
C THR A 88 12.44 7.96 9.53
N GLY A 89 12.64 8.06 10.84
CA GLY A 89 13.55 7.20 11.60
C GLY A 89 13.08 5.74 11.61
N VAL A 90 11.77 5.49 11.82
CA VAL A 90 11.19 4.15 11.72
C VAL A 90 11.26 3.66 10.27
N MET A 91 10.87 4.51 9.32
CA MET A 91 10.91 4.17 7.89
C MET A 91 12.31 3.75 7.46
N SER A 92 13.36 4.44 7.91
CA SER A 92 14.74 4.15 7.54
C SER A 92 15.18 2.73 7.94
N THR A 93 14.60 2.15 9.00
CA THR A 93 14.93 0.79 9.44
C THR A 93 14.45 -0.30 8.48
N TYR A 94 13.54 0.02 7.56
CA TYR A 94 13.03 -0.92 6.56
C TYR A 94 13.95 -1.06 5.35
N PHE A 95 14.93 -0.16 5.19
CA PHE A 95 15.87 -0.17 4.08
C PHE A 95 17.14 -0.96 4.42
N GLY A 96 17.75 -1.53 3.38
CA GLY A 96 19.03 -2.25 3.49
C GLY A 96 20.23 -1.30 3.56
N ASP A 97 21.42 -1.90 3.70
CA ASP A 97 22.69 -1.16 3.81
C ASP A 97 22.94 -0.23 2.63
N THR A 98 22.46 -0.62 1.47
CA THR A 98 22.51 0.17 0.25
C THR A 98 21.18 0.06 -0.47
N THR A 99 20.58 1.20 -0.79
CA THR A 99 19.29 1.26 -1.49
C THR A 99 19.39 2.21 -2.68
N ARG A 100 18.94 1.72 -3.84
CA ARG A 100 18.82 2.52 -5.05
C ARG A 100 17.40 3.03 -5.23
N PHE A 101 17.28 4.26 -5.70
CA PHE A 101 16.02 4.91 -6.06
C PHE A 101 16.06 5.34 -7.52
N ASP A 102 15.03 4.98 -8.27
CA ASP A 102 14.70 5.48 -9.59
C ASP A 102 13.33 6.15 -9.49
N LEU A 103 13.29 7.48 -9.50
CA LEU A 103 12.10 8.27 -9.20
C LEU A 103 11.35 8.72 -10.47
N PRO A 104 10.05 9.06 -10.37
CA PRO A 104 9.24 9.44 -11.53
C PRO A 104 9.73 10.69 -12.26
N ASP A 105 10.43 11.59 -11.57
CA ASP A 105 11.02 12.79 -12.14
C ASP A 105 12.35 12.55 -12.88
N GLY A 106 12.74 11.27 -13.02
CA GLY A 106 13.96 10.83 -13.69
C GLY A 106 15.22 10.84 -12.83
N ARG A 107 15.15 11.29 -11.57
CA ARG A 107 16.27 11.21 -10.65
C ARG A 107 16.57 9.76 -10.32
N ARG A 108 17.87 9.45 -10.33
CA ARG A 108 18.42 8.15 -9.93
C ARG A 108 19.56 8.36 -8.97
N PHE A 109 19.54 7.68 -7.85
CA PHE A 109 20.62 7.77 -6.87
C PHE A 109 20.60 6.55 -5.95
N THR A 110 21.71 6.39 -5.25
CA THR A 110 21.90 5.35 -4.24
C THR A 110 22.16 6.01 -2.90
N THR A 111 21.60 5.46 -1.85
CA THR A 111 21.85 5.89 -0.47
C THR A 111 22.29 4.69 0.37
N THR A 112 22.87 4.95 1.52
CA THR A 112 23.28 3.92 2.48
C THR A 112 22.45 4.01 3.76
N ASN A 113 22.51 2.99 4.61
CA ASN A 113 21.86 2.99 5.92
C ASN A 113 22.22 4.22 6.77
N ASN A 114 23.45 4.75 6.62
CA ASN A 114 23.90 5.94 7.35
C ASN A 114 23.29 7.25 6.83
N THR A 115 22.78 7.28 5.62
CA THR A 115 22.29 8.50 4.95
C THR A 115 20.82 8.45 4.57
N ILE A 116 20.21 7.27 4.61
CA ILE A 116 18.80 7.08 4.19
C ILE A 116 17.83 7.92 5.02
N GLU A 117 17.95 7.92 6.36
CA GLU A 117 17.05 8.68 7.22
C GLU A 117 17.13 10.19 6.91
N ALA A 118 18.33 10.74 6.76
CA ALA A 118 18.52 12.14 6.42
C ALA A 118 17.91 12.48 5.05
N THR A 119 18.02 11.57 4.08
CA THR A 119 17.42 11.69 2.75
C THR A 119 15.89 11.70 2.83
N LEU A 120 15.30 10.73 3.53
CA LEU A 120 13.85 10.63 3.72
C LEU A 120 13.30 11.87 4.46
N ARG A 121 13.97 12.30 5.51
CA ARG A 121 13.62 13.51 6.28
C ARG A 121 13.66 14.77 5.41
N LYS A 122 14.69 14.92 4.56
CA LYS A 122 14.78 16.03 3.61
C LYS A 122 13.59 16.06 2.65
N TRP A 123 13.15 14.91 2.15
CA TRP A 123 12.00 14.85 1.25
C TRP A 123 10.69 15.09 1.99
N ARG A 124 10.51 14.47 3.16
CA ARG A 124 9.28 14.58 3.95
C ARG A 124 8.98 16.02 4.37
N LYS A 125 10.00 16.84 4.60
CA LYS A 125 9.87 18.27 4.93
C LYS A 125 9.14 19.11 3.88
N ASN A 126 9.03 18.65 2.64
CA ASN A 126 8.27 19.37 1.60
C ASN A 126 6.75 19.25 1.77
N TYR A 127 6.29 18.41 2.69
CA TYR A 127 4.88 18.11 2.87
C TYR A 127 4.45 18.39 4.31
N LYS A 128 3.32 19.10 4.46
CA LYS A 128 2.61 19.23 5.75
C LYS A 128 1.90 17.94 6.10
N GLN A 129 1.34 17.29 5.10
CA GLN A 129 0.58 16.05 5.25
C GLN A 129 0.74 15.19 4.01
N THR A 130 0.80 13.88 4.22
CA THR A 130 0.75 12.87 3.17
C THR A 130 -0.23 11.77 3.55
N SER A 131 -0.77 11.09 2.56
CA SER A 131 -1.62 9.92 2.74
C SER A 131 -1.41 8.99 1.55
N ASN A 132 -0.81 7.86 1.78
CA ASN A 132 -0.59 6.80 0.79
C ASN A 132 -1.65 5.73 0.98
N ILE A 133 -2.48 5.51 -0.03
CA ILE A 133 -3.58 4.55 -0.01
C ILE A 133 -3.27 3.47 -1.03
N PRO A 134 -2.55 2.40 -0.65
CA PRO A 134 -2.34 1.27 -1.55
C PRO A 134 -3.67 0.54 -1.75
N PHE A 135 -4.10 0.39 -2.99
CA PHE A 135 -5.31 -0.34 -3.33
C PHE A 135 -5.02 -1.70 -3.98
N SER A 136 -3.76 -1.93 -4.36
CA SER A 136 -3.29 -3.24 -4.79
C SER A 136 -1.83 -3.41 -4.43
N LEU A 137 -1.49 -4.57 -3.84
CA LEU A 137 -0.12 -5.00 -3.58
C LEU A 137 0.02 -6.45 -4.03
N ILE A 138 1.09 -6.71 -4.76
CA ILE A 138 1.42 -8.05 -5.21
C ILE A 138 2.86 -8.35 -4.78
N SER A 139 3.03 -9.36 -3.93
CA SER A 139 4.36 -9.89 -3.61
C SER A 139 4.72 -10.99 -4.60
N LEU A 140 5.89 -10.89 -5.20
CA LEU A 140 6.41 -11.78 -6.23
C LEU A 140 7.82 -12.23 -5.88
N HIS A 141 8.13 -13.47 -6.24
CA HIS A 141 9.49 -14.01 -6.21
C HIS A 141 9.92 -14.35 -7.63
N ASN A 142 11.00 -13.75 -8.09
CA ASN A 142 11.64 -14.14 -9.35
C ASN A 142 12.67 -15.23 -9.08
N LYS A 143 12.41 -16.43 -9.59
CA LYS A 143 13.24 -17.62 -9.36
C LYS A 143 14.54 -17.62 -10.16
N ASP A 144 14.57 -16.90 -11.30
CA ASP A 144 15.77 -16.86 -12.15
C ASP A 144 16.93 -16.12 -11.47
N LEU A 145 16.60 -15.08 -10.70
CA LEU A 145 17.59 -14.23 -10.04
C LEU A 145 17.47 -14.26 -8.51
N ASP A 146 16.61 -15.10 -7.97
CA ASP A 146 16.33 -15.19 -6.53
C ASP A 146 16.03 -13.80 -5.91
N GLN A 147 15.07 -13.09 -6.51
CA GLN A 147 14.74 -11.72 -6.12
C GLN A 147 13.30 -11.62 -5.63
N GLN A 148 13.14 -11.00 -4.47
CA GLN A 148 11.83 -10.67 -3.89
C GLN A 148 11.39 -9.28 -4.34
N TRP A 149 10.14 -9.18 -4.78
CA TRP A 149 9.56 -7.94 -5.27
C TRP A 149 8.18 -7.71 -4.66
N VAL A 150 7.84 -6.44 -4.49
CA VAL A 150 6.46 -6.01 -4.23
C VAL A 150 6.10 -4.93 -5.24
N ILE A 151 5.02 -5.14 -5.97
CA ILE A 151 4.43 -4.13 -6.85
C ILE A 151 3.24 -3.54 -6.11
N ALA A 152 3.23 -2.22 -5.95
CA ALA A 152 2.18 -1.50 -5.26
C ALA A 152 1.58 -0.43 -6.16
N TRP A 153 0.26 -0.48 -6.35
CA TRP A 153 -0.50 0.63 -6.93
C TRP A 153 -1.09 1.45 -5.79
N THR A 154 -0.68 2.73 -5.72
CA THR A 154 -0.94 3.57 -4.56
C THR A 154 -1.49 4.92 -5.00
N TRP A 155 -2.61 5.31 -4.43
CA TRP A 155 -3.12 6.66 -4.56
C TRP A 155 -2.49 7.55 -3.49
N ASN A 156 -1.56 8.40 -3.90
CA ASN A 156 -0.86 9.31 -3.00
C ASN A 156 -1.55 10.67 -3.00
N LYS A 157 -1.83 11.18 -1.82
CA LYS A 157 -2.39 12.53 -1.60
C LYS A 157 -1.43 13.29 -0.70
N TRP A 158 -1.24 14.57 -0.96
CA TRP A 158 -0.39 15.40 -0.12
C TRP A 158 -0.86 16.84 -0.04
N THR A 159 -0.39 17.52 1.01
CA THR A 159 -0.45 18.96 1.16
C THR A 159 0.98 19.47 1.26
N GLY A 160 1.40 20.30 0.34
CA GLY A 160 2.72 20.94 0.35
C GLY A 160 2.88 21.91 1.51
N THR A 161 4.11 22.32 1.79
CA THR A 161 4.39 23.35 2.79
C THR A 161 3.81 24.73 2.44
N ASP A 162 3.59 24.96 1.16
CA ASP A 162 2.86 26.13 0.60
C ASP A 162 1.34 26.04 0.76
N GLY A 163 0.81 24.90 1.23
CA GLY A 163 -0.61 24.63 1.39
C GLY A 163 -1.30 24.07 0.15
N ILE A 164 -0.61 23.91 -0.97
CA ILE A 164 -1.16 23.33 -2.18
C ILE A 164 -1.45 21.84 -1.92
N LYS A 165 -2.66 21.42 -2.27
CA LYS A 165 -3.09 20.01 -2.19
C LYS A 165 -3.04 19.40 -3.56
N ASP A 166 -2.51 18.19 -3.64
CA ASP A 166 -2.45 17.44 -4.89
C ASP A 166 -2.55 15.94 -4.61
N SER A 167 -2.72 15.16 -5.67
CA SER A 167 -2.78 13.70 -5.59
C SER A 167 -2.31 13.06 -6.90
N MET A 168 -1.76 11.86 -6.80
CA MET A 168 -1.24 11.13 -7.94
C MET A 168 -1.36 9.62 -7.72
N LEU A 169 -1.61 8.92 -8.82
CA LEU A 169 -1.50 7.47 -8.86
C LEU A 169 -0.06 7.08 -9.18
N TYR A 170 0.52 6.28 -8.30
CA TYR A 170 1.85 5.70 -8.46
C TYR A 170 1.76 4.20 -8.69
N CYS A 171 2.73 3.68 -9.43
CA CYS A 171 3.08 2.27 -9.45
C CYS A 171 4.52 2.16 -8.95
N ASP A 172 4.66 1.62 -7.76
CA ASP A 172 5.93 1.47 -7.06
C ASP A 172 6.38 0.01 -7.13
N ASN A 173 7.58 -0.22 -7.67
CA ASN A 173 8.20 -1.52 -7.74
C ASN A 173 9.33 -1.58 -6.70
N TRP A 174 9.10 -2.32 -5.64
CA TRP A 174 10.00 -2.49 -4.52
C TRP A 174 10.76 -3.81 -4.64
N ARG A 175 12.08 -3.79 -4.64
CA ARG A 175 12.88 -5.00 -4.51
C ARG A 175 13.40 -5.14 -3.10
N LEU A 176 13.27 -6.35 -2.57
CA LEU A 176 13.71 -6.68 -1.23
C LEU A 176 14.83 -7.71 -1.27
N LYS A 177 15.70 -7.63 -0.26
CA LYS A 177 16.74 -8.62 0.03
C LYS A 177 16.84 -8.76 1.55
N ASP A 178 16.82 -9.98 2.05
CA ASP A 178 16.92 -10.31 3.49
C ASP A 178 15.92 -9.51 4.34
N GLY A 179 14.66 -9.36 3.85
CA GLY A 179 13.60 -8.63 4.53
C GLY A 179 13.80 -7.10 4.57
N LYS A 180 14.70 -6.54 3.74
CA LYS A 180 14.97 -5.10 3.63
C LYS A 180 14.76 -4.60 2.22
N ILE A 181 14.31 -3.35 2.09
CA ILE A 181 14.17 -2.67 0.81
C ILE A 181 15.55 -2.29 0.30
N VAL A 182 15.91 -2.73 -0.90
CA VAL A 182 17.20 -2.43 -1.56
C VAL A 182 17.03 -1.66 -2.86
N TYR A 183 15.81 -1.54 -3.36
CA TYR A 183 15.53 -0.79 -4.58
C TYR A 183 14.07 -0.32 -4.61
N LEU A 184 13.87 0.89 -5.09
CA LEU A 184 12.58 1.44 -5.47
C LEU A 184 12.66 1.98 -6.90
N ASN A 185 11.80 1.48 -7.77
CA ASN A 185 11.46 2.13 -9.02
C ASN A 185 10.02 2.61 -8.92
N SER A 186 9.84 3.92 -8.91
CA SER A 186 8.52 4.55 -8.82
C SER A 186 8.17 5.21 -10.15
N THR A 187 6.96 4.97 -10.61
CA THR A 187 6.38 5.61 -11.78
C THR A 187 5.07 6.30 -11.42
N GLU A 188 4.78 7.41 -12.07
CA GLU A 188 3.54 8.15 -11.86
C GLU A 188 2.69 8.16 -13.14
N ASN A 189 1.38 8.10 -12.96
CA ASN A 189 0.47 8.14 -14.08
C ASN A 189 0.07 9.60 -14.35
N ARG A 190 0.90 10.32 -15.11
CA ARG A 190 0.60 11.68 -15.59
C ARG A 190 0.17 11.63 -17.05
N PRO A 191 -0.92 12.30 -17.42
CA PRO A 191 -1.25 12.44 -18.82
C PRO A 191 -0.15 13.23 -19.55
N SER A 192 0.17 12.81 -20.78
CA SER A 192 1.14 13.52 -21.60
C SER A 192 0.69 14.97 -21.86
N LYS A 193 1.67 15.88 -22.07
CA LYS A 193 1.37 17.28 -22.42
C LYS A 193 0.46 17.40 -23.65
N LEU A 194 0.63 16.49 -24.61
CA LEU A 194 -0.23 16.43 -25.80
C LEU A 194 -1.67 16.05 -25.44
N LEU A 195 -1.85 15.03 -24.58
CA LEU A 195 -3.18 14.61 -24.10
C LEU A 195 -3.86 15.74 -23.33
N LEU A 196 -3.15 16.40 -22.41
CA LEU A 196 -3.67 17.55 -21.66
C LEU A 196 -4.11 18.68 -22.59
N LYS A 197 -3.29 19.01 -23.61
CA LYS A 197 -3.65 20.02 -24.63
C LYS A 197 -4.91 19.62 -25.39
N THR A 198 -5.04 18.35 -25.75
CA THR A 198 -6.22 17.84 -26.48
C THR A 198 -7.47 17.89 -25.61
N LEU A 199 -7.36 17.54 -24.32
CA LEU A 199 -8.49 17.58 -23.38
C LEU A 199 -8.94 19.02 -23.11
N ASN A 200 -8.01 19.95 -22.89
CA ASN A 200 -8.32 21.35 -22.65
C ASN A 200 -8.98 22.02 -23.85
N ASN A 201 -8.63 21.60 -25.06
CA ASN A 201 -9.26 22.12 -26.29
C ASN A 201 -10.69 21.55 -26.52
N LYS A 202 -11.08 20.47 -25.83
CA LYS A 202 -12.41 19.83 -25.98
C LYS A 202 -13.40 20.25 -24.90
N VAL A 203 -12.94 20.89 -23.83
CA VAL A 203 -13.82 21.39 -22.76
C VAL A 203 -14.10 22.87 -23.05
N PRO A 204 -15.33 23.25 -23.49
CA PRO A 204 -15.70 24.65 -23.58
C PRO A 204 -15.56 25.29 -22.21
N ALA A 205 -14.92 26.44 -22.13
CA ALA A 205 -14.97 27.27 -20.94
C ALA A 205 -16.43 27.53 -20.56
N LYS A 206 -16.84 27.11 -19.36
CA LYS A 206 -18.16 27.46 -18.80
C LYS A 206 -18.14 28.88 -18.29
#